data_8c828bbc0deafb530329e45a527ec805
#
_entry.id   8c828bbc0deafb530329e45a527ec805
#
_cell.length_a   1.000
_cell.length_b   1.000
_cell.length_c   1.000
_cell.angle_alpha   90.00
_cell.angle_beta   90.00
_cell.angle_gamma   90.00
#
_symmetry.space_group_name_H-M   'P 1'
#
loop_
_entity.id
_entity.type
_entity.pdbx_description
1 polymer ?
#
loop_
_entity_poly.entity_id
_entity_poly.type
_entity_poly.pdbx_seq_one_letter_code
_entity_poly.pdbx_strand_id
1 'polypeptide(L)'
;RVIVAHGTEADPVFFYGNRLALQTFDMDFASFTRLPSRYSAEPLAREERARLLERVSRDGFIDDYAGVRISASGKRFRIERAVVWNLVDRAGGHHGQAATFSHWQPLD
;
A
#
# COMPACT_ATOMS: atom_id res chain seq x y z
N ARG A 1 13.67 -3.92 0.02
CA ARG A 1 12.45 -3.45 0.66
C ARG A 1 11.25 -3.62 -0.26
N VAL A 2 10.07 -3.70 0.31
CA VAL A 2 8.83 -3.79 -0.47
C VAL A 2 8.49 -2.40 -1.02
N ILE A 3 8.09 -2.33 -2.30
CA ILE A 3 7.60 -1.11 -2.93
C ILE A 3 6.32 -1.46 -3.67
N VAL A 4 5.24 -0.72 -3.38
CA VAL A 4 3.95 -0.87 -4.05
C VAL A 4 3.40 0.50 -4.43
N ALA A 5 2.54 0.55 -5.45
CA ALA A 5 1.86 1.79 -5.84
C ALA A 5 0.47 1.47 -6.39
N HIS A 6 -0.48 2.35 -6.08
CA HIS A 6 -1.83 2.27 -6.63
C HIS A 6 -2.23 3.58 -7.32
N GLY A 7 -3.24 3.49 -8.18
CA GLY A 7 -3.71 4.62 -8.96
C GLY A 7 -4.75 5.48 -8.24
N THR A 8 -5.43 6.31 -9.03
CA THR A 8 -6.40 7.29 -8.55
C THR A 8 -7.85 6.91 -8.83
N GLU A 9 -8.11 5.65 -9.18
CA GLU A 9 -9.46 5.14 -9.37
C GLU A 9 -10.30 5.36 -8.09
N ALA A 10 -11.62 5.42 -8.21
CA ALA A 10 -12.51 5.51 -7.05
C ALA A 10 -12.29 4.34 -6.08
N ASP A 11 -12.00 3.16 -6.61
CA ASP A 11 -11.51 2.00 -5.85
C ASP A 11 -10.08 1.73 -6.33
N PRO A 12 -9.06 2.31 -5.67
CA PRO A 12 -7.70 2.29 -6.20
C PRO A 12 -7.16 0.87 -6.42
N VAL A 13 -6.56 0.67 -7.59
CA VAL A 13 -5.96 -0.61 -8.00
C VAL A 13 -4.45 -0.46 -8.02
N PHE A 14 -3.72 -1.48 -7.54
CA PHE A 14 -2.27 -1.50 -7.67
C PHE A 14 -1.87 -1.48 -9.15
N PHE A 15 -0.88 -0.70 -9.50
CA PHE A 15 -0.29 -0.73 -10.84
C PHE A 15 1.19 -1.12 -10.80
N TYR A 16 1.78 -1.22 -9.62
CA TYR A 16 3.16 -1.62 -9.47
C TYR A 16 3.39 -2.33 -8.13
N GLY A 17 4.20 -3.36 -8.17
CA GLY A 17 4.82 -3.99 -7.02
C GLY A 17 6.15 -4.56 -7.44
N ASN A 18 7.22 -4.32 -6.67
CA ASN A 18 8.52 -4.90 -6.98
C ASN A 18 8.53 -6.40 -6.65
N ARG A 19 9.63 -7.09 -6.98
CA ARG A 19 9.71 -8.55 -6.78
C ARG A 19 9.42 -8.95 -5.34
N LEU A 20 9.99 -8.23 -4.37
CA LEU A 20 9.77 -8.53 -2.97
C LEU A 20 8.31 -8.33 -2.56
N ALA A 21 7.64 -7.30 -3.12
CA ALA A 21 6.21 -7.10 -2.90
C ALA A 21 5.39 -8.30 -3.40
N LEU A 22 5.68 -8.79 -4.59
CA LEU A 22 4.98 -9.93 -5.15
C LEU A 22 5.17 -11.19 -4.29
N GLN A 23 6.37 -11.41 -3.80
CA GLN A 23 6.67 -12.53 -2.90
C GLN A 23 5.91 -12.37 -1.57
N THR A 24 5.92 -11.17 -1.00
CA THR A 24 5.29 -10.90 0.30
C THR A 24 3.77 -11.06 0.23
N PHE A 25 3.16 -10.62 -0.86
CA PHE A 25 1.71 -10.74 -1.06
C PHE A 25 1.29 -12.03 -1.76
N ASP A 26 2.22 -12.91 -2.11
CA ASP A 26 1.98 -14.21 -2.77
C ASP A 26 1.20 -14.08 -4.07
N MET A 27 1.61 -13.16 -4.95
CA MET A 27 0.95 -12.91 -6.22
C MET A 27 1.98 -12.73 -7.33
N ASP A 28 1.59 -13.05 -8.56
CA ASP A 28 2.35 -12.61 -9.73
C ASP A 28 2.00 -11.17 -10.08
N PHE A 29 2.78 -10.56 -10.96
CA PHE A 29 2.61 -9.16 -11.32
C PHE A 29 1.25 -8.91 -12.00
N ALA A 30 0.82 -9.81 -12.88
CA ALA A 30 -0.46 -9.66 -13.59
C ALA A 30 -1.64 -9.66 -12.63
N SER A 31 -1.64 -10.55 -11.63
CA SER A 31 -2.68 -10.61 -10.61
C SER A 31 -2.63 -9.40 -9.68
N PHE A 32 -1.43 -9.02 -9.23
CA PHE A 32 -1.26 -7.89 -8.32
C PHE A 32 -1.73 -6.58 -8.95
N THR A 33 -1.45 -6.35 -10.22
CA THR A 33 -1.83 -5.11 -10.90
C THR A 33 -3.30 -5.08 -11.35
N ARG A 34 -4.09 -6.06 -10.92
CA ARG A 34 -5.56 -6.06 -11.04
C ARG A 34 -6.25 -6.00 -9.68
N LEU A 35 -5.47 -6.02 -8.59
CA LEU A 35 -6.02 -6.10 -7.24
C LEU A 35 -6.36 -4.70 -6.73
N PRO A 36 -7.64 -4.44 -6.35
CA PRO A 36 -7.93 -3.25 -5.56
C PRO A 36 -7.15 -3.26 -4.25
N SER A 37 -6.51 -2.15 -3.93
CA SER A 37 -5.58 -2.10 -2.79
C SER A 37 -6.25 -2.40 -1.45
N ARG A 38 -7.56 -2.16 -1.32
CA ARG A 38 -8.32 -2.44 -0.10
C ARG A 38 -8.33 -3.92 0.26
N TYR A 39 -8.17 -4.82 -0.72
CA TYR A 39 -8.13 -6.27 -0.44
C TYR A 39 -6.80 -6.73 0.16
N SER A 40 -5.78 -5.88 0.15
CA SER A 40 -4.49 -6.18 0.80
C SER A 40 -4.46 -5.78 2.28
N ALA A 41 -5.58 -5.27 2.83
CA ALA A 41 -5.68 -4.84 4.22
C ALA A 41 -6.94 -5.38 4.85
N GLU A 42 -6.93 -5.56 6.18
CA GLU A 42 -8.12 -5.96 6.91
C GLU A 42 -9.17 -4.84 6.94
N PRO A 43 -10.49 -5.19 6.91
CA PRO A 43 -11.56 -4.19 6.97
C PRO A 43 -11.50 -3.27 8.18
N LEU A 44 -11.04 -3.78 9.34
CA LEU A 44 -10.93 -2.99 10.57
C LEU A 44 -9.92 -1.85 10.47
N ALA A 45 -9.03 -1.90 9.49
CA ALA A 45 -8.03 -0.86 9.27
C ALA A 45 -8.56 0.33 8.45
N ARG A 46 -9.84 0.33 8.08
CA ARG A 46 -10.39 1.36 7.19
C ARG A 46 -10.35 2.77 7.77
N GLU A 47 -10.67 2.92 9.06
CA GLU A 47 -10.61 4.24 9.72
C GLU A 47 -9.18 4.74 9.83
N GLU A 48 -8.26 3.87 10.18
CA GLU A 48 -6.84 4.19 10.23
C GLU A 48 -6.32 4.57 8.85
N ARG A 49 -6.79 3.86 7.83
CA ARG A 49 -6.45 4.17 6.44
C ARG A 49 -6.98 5.54 6.03
N ALA A 50 -8.19 5.89 6.41
CA ALA A 50 -8.76 7.20 6.11
C ALA A 50 -7.93 8.34 6.72
N ARG A 51 -7.50 8.18 7.98
CA ARG A 51 -6.61 9.14 8.65
C ARG A 51 -5.26 9.23 7.98
N LEU A 52 -4.71 8.08 7.56
CA LEU A 52 -3.47 8.01 6.83
C LEU A 52 -3.55 8.80 5.53
N LEU A 53 -4.60 8.56 4.73
CA LEU A 53 -4.80 9.25 3.46
C LEU A 53 -4.96 10.75 3.65
N GLU A 54 -5.63 11.18 4.72
CA GLU A 54 -5.76 12.60 5.07
C GLU A 54 -4.40 13.23 5.37
N ARG A 55 -3.56 12.55 6.17
CA ARG A 55 -2.20 13.05 6.47
C ARG A 55 -1.35 13.15 5.21
N VAL A 56 -1.40 12.13 4.34
CA VAL A 56 -0.65 12.14 3.10
C VAL A 56 -1.13 13.24 2.16
N SER A 57 -2.45 13.48 2.09
CA SER A 57 -3.01 14.56 1.28
C SER A 57 -2.57 15.93 1.78
N ARG A 58 -2.50 16.11 3.10
CA ARG A 58 -2.11 17.38 3.70
C ARG A 58 -0.60 17.62 3.62
N ASP A 59 0.22 16.61 3.94
CA ASP A 59 1.65 16.76 4.13
C ASP A 59 2.48 16.23 2.96
N GLY A 60 1.87 15.50 2.02
CA GLY A 60 2.53 14.90 0.87
C GLY A 60 3.10 13.51 1.14
N PHE A 61 3.39 13.19 2.40
CA PHE A 61 3.91 11.89 2.81
C PHE A 61 3.75 11.66 4.31
N ILE A 62 3.92 10.40 4.71
CA ILE A 62 4.16 10.03 6.11
C ILE A 62 5.28 8.98 6.14
N ASP A 63 5.97 8.84 7.25
CA ASP A 63 7.11 7.93 7.40
C ASP A 63 7.00 7.01 8.63
N ASP A 64 5.86 6.96 9.26
CA ASP A 64 5.64 6.21 10.48
C ASP A 64 4.43 5.27 10.40
N TYR A 65 4.00 4.91 9.19
CA TYR A 65 2.79 4.11 9.05
C TYR A 65 3.03 2.67 9.52
N ALA A 66 2.08 2.16 10.30
CA ALA A 66 1.99 0.76 10.70
C ALA A 66 0.57 0.25 10.43
N GLY A 67 0.45 -0.99 10.06
CA GLY A 67 -0.87 -1.57 9.80
C GLY A 67 -0.78 -3.03 9.42
N VAL A 68 -1.94 -3.70 9.50
CA VAL A 68 -2.04 -5.11 9.16
C VAL A 68 -2.40 -5.27 7.69
N ARG A 69 -1.65 -6.13 7.01
CA ARG A 69 -1.87 -6.50 5.61
C ARG A 69 -2.14 -7.99 5.51
N ILE A 70 -2.73 -8.39 4.40
CA ILE A 70 -3.05 -9.80 4.14
C ILE A 70 -2.62 -10.16 2.72
N SER A 71 -1.96 -11.33 2.59
CA SER A 71 -1.53 -11.84 1.30
C SER A 71 -2.67 -12.61 0.61
N ALA A 72 -2.47 -12.96 -0.66
CA ALA A 72 -3.43 -13.75 -1.43
C ALA A 72 -3.65 -15.15 -0.82
N SER A 73 -2.66 -15.69 -0.12
CA SER A 73 -2.77 -16.98 0.58
C SER A 73 -3.39 -16.87 1.98
N GLY A 74 -3.82 -15.68 2.39
CA GLY A 74 -4.45 -15.47 3.69
C GLY A 74 -3.49 -15.23 4.84
N LYS A 75 -2.19 -15.08 4.56
CA LYS A 75 -1.20 -14.80 5.60
C LYS A 75 -1.30 -13.34 6.03
N ARG A 76 -1.45 -13.10 7.32
CA ARG A 76 -1.51 -11.78 7.90
C ARG A 76 -0.14 -11.37 8.40
N PHE A 77 0.20 -10.11 8.17
CA PHE A 77 1.45 -9.55 8.66
C PHE A 77 1.28 -8.07 8.98
N ARG A 78 2.02 -7.61 9.99
CA ARG A 78 2.02 -6.20 10.38
C ARG A 78 3.22 -5.51 9.79
N ILE A 79 2.98 -4.48 9.00
CA ILE A 79 4.06 -3.62 8.50
C ILE A 79 4.31 -2.50 9.51
N GLU A 80 5.56 -2.06 9.60
CA GLU A 80 5.99 -1.02 10.52
C GLU A 80 6.93 -0.04 9.83
N ARG A 81 6.86 1.19 10.26
CA ARG A 81 7.72 2.27 9.75
C ARG A 81 7.68 2.39 8.22
N ALA A 82 6.49 2.22 7.66
CA ALA A 82 6.30 2.38 6.24
C ALA A 82 6.28 3.85 5.86
N VAL A 83 6.83 4.15 4.70
CA VAL A 83 6.74 5.48 4.09
C VAL A 83 5.66 5.43 3.02
N VAL A 84 4.72 6.36 3.07
CA VAL A 84 3.63 6.50 2.08
C VAL A 84 3.68 7.90 1.52
N TRP A 85 3.62 8.05 0.20
CA TRP A 85 3.68 9.37 -0.43
C TRP A 85 2.81 9.44 -1.67
N ASN A 86 2.45 10.68 -2.05
CA ASN A 86 1.69 10.93 -3.27
C ASN A 86 2.61 10.92 -4.48
N LEU A 87 2.11 10.34 -5.58
CA LEU A 87 2.78 10.38 -6.87
C LEU A 87 2.22 11.57 -7.66
N VAL A 88 3.07 12.56 -7.93
CA VAL A 88 2.67 13.77 -8.64
C VAL A 88 3.60 14.00 -9.82
N ASP A 89 3.06 14.59 -10.90
CA ASP A 89 3.86 14.97 -12.06
C ASP A 89 4.44 16.39 -11.87
N ARG A 90 5.18 16.85 -12.87
CA ARG A 90 5.82 18.19 -12.81
C ARG A 90 4.81 19.34 -12.73
N ALA A 91 3.60 19.14 -13.24
CA ALA A 91 2.54 20.14 -13.20
C ALA A 91 1.72 20.06 -11.90
N GLY A 92 2.07 19.14 -10.98
CA GLY A 92 1.34 18.92 -9.74
C GLY A 92 0.14 17.98 -9.87
N GLY A 93 -0.04 17.33 -11.02
CA GLY A 93 -1.11 16.36 -11.22
C GLY A 93 -0.92 15.12 -10.38
N HIS A 94 -1.97 14.65 -9.72
CA HIS A 94 -1.94 13.49 -8.84
C HIS A 94 -2.15 12.20 -9.62
N HIS A 95 -1.25 11.24 -9.49
CA HIS A 95 -1.26 9.98 -10.23
C HIS A 95 -1.42 8.74 -9.36
N GLY A 96 -1.54 8.89 -8.07
CA GLY A 96 -1.71 7.80 -7.14
C GLY A 96 -0.88 7.95 -5.89
N GLN A 97 -0.67 6.84 -5.18
CA GLN A 97 0.16 6.79 -3.99
C GLN A 97 1.09 5.59 -4.04
N ALA A 98 2.26 5.74 -3.46
CA ALA A 98 3.21 4.66 -3.31
C ALA A 98 3.52 4.44 -1.83
N ALA A 99 3.95 3.24 -1.51
CA ALA A 99 4.38 2.88 -0.17
C ALA A 99 5.63 2.00 -0.24
N THR A 100 6.50 2.15 0.74
CA THR A 100 7.67 1.31 0.88
C THR A 100 7.86 0.93 2.34
N PHE A 101 8.27 -0.32 2.58
CA PHE A 101 8.57 -0.79 3.93
C PHE A 101 9.62 -1.90 3.87
N SER A 102 10.39 -2.04 4.94
CA SER A 102 11.39 -3.10 5.09
C SER A 102 11.22 -3.88 6.39
N HIS A 103 10.25 -3.49 7.23
CA HIS A 103 10.00 -4.14 8.52
C HIS A 103 8.55 -4.63 8.55
N TRP A 104 8.38 -5.95 8.69
CA TRP A 104 7.06 -6.54 8.91
C TRP A 104 7.20 -7.81 9.73
N GLN A 105 6.12 -8.16 10.44
CA GLN A 105 6.08 -9.35 11.29
C GLN A 105 4.87 -10.21 10.92
N PRO A 106 5.07 -11.50 10.65
CA PRO A 106 3.93 -12.42 10.51
C PRO A 106 3.11 -12.46 11.80
N LEU A 107 1.79 -12.50 11.65
CA LEU A 107 0.86 -12.53 12.79
C LEU A 107 0.31 -13.94 13.06
N ASP A 108 0.41 -14.84 12.09
CA ASP A 108 -0.15 -16.19 12.22
C ASP A 108 0.91 -17.26 12.04
#